data_eaee13a20df28532b8a637ed8d546e6f
#
_entry.id   eaee13a20df28532b8a637ed8d546e6f
#
_cell.length_a   1.000
_cell.length_b   1.000
_cell.length_c   1.000
_cell.angle_alpha   90.00
_cell.angle_beta   90.00
_cell.angle_gamma   90.00
#
_symmetry.space_group_name_H-M   'P 1'
#
loop_
_entity.id
_entity.type
_entity.pdbx_description
1 polymer ?
#
loop_
_entity_poly.entity_id
_entity_poly.type
_entity_poly.pdbx_seq_one_letter_code
_entity_poly.pdbx_strand_id
1 'polypeptide(L)'
;LVDAVKDIEEVAIYNLYELQTFNVDEWSKIISDASAVIYQFPFYWMSAPSLLKKWQDEVFTFLSKTPAVAGKPLTVVTTTGSEFDAYRSGGRNGFTMDELLRPYQGSAIHSGMVWQTPIVVYGMGTADAGKNIAEGANTYRQRVEMLVNSSNAGNNW
;
A
#
# COMPACT_ATOMS: atom_id res chain seq x y z
N LEU A 1 6.32 2.83 10.33
CA LEU A 1 6.26 1.65 9.44
C LEU A 1 7.41 1.64 8.41
N VAL A 2 7.69 2.76 7.74
CA VAL A 2 8.81 2.83 6.77
C VAL A 2 10.13 2.34 7.35
N ASP A 3 10.44 2.70 8.59
CA ASP A 3 11.69 2.29 9.25
C ASP A 3 11.86 0.76 9.38
N ALA A 4 10.78 0.01 9.29
CA ALA A 4 10.83 -1.45 9.36
C ALA A 4 11.34 -2.11 8.07
N VAL A 5 11.37 -1.38 6.95
CA VAL A 5 11.69 -1.94 5.62
C VAL A 5 12.77 -1.16 4.88
N LYS A 6 13.20 0.01 5.37
CA LYS A 6 14.14 0.90 4.67
C LYS A 6 15.56 0.34 4.56
N ASP A 7 15.91 -0.64 5.36
CA ASP A 7 17.22 -1.32 5.38
C ASP A 7 17.26 -2.57 4.47
N ILE A 8 16.13 -2.92 3.83
CA ILE A 8 16.07 -4.02 2.86
C ILE A 8 16.56 -3.51 1.51
N GLU A 9 17.63 -4.07 0.96
CA GLU A 9 18.33 -3.57 -0.24
C GLU A 9 17.41 -3.51 -1.47
N GLU A 10 16.48 -4.46 -1.60
CA GLU A 10 15.54 -4.54 -2.74
C GLU A 10 14.35 -3.58 -2.62
N VAL A 11 14.25 -2.80 -1.54
CA VAL A 11 13.14 -1.86 -1.30
C VAL A 11 13.52 -0.45 -1.70
N ALA A 12 12.82 0.09 -2.69
CA ALA A 12 12.88 1.51 -3.04
C ALA A 12 11.67 2.25 -2.45
N ILE A 13 11.91 3.32 -1.70
CA ILE A 13 10.88 4.13 -1.02
C ILE A 13 10.80 5.50 -1.67
N TYR A 14 9.59 5.87 -2.09
CA TYR A 14 9.29 7.17 -2.70
C TYR A 14 8.27 7.92 -1.83
N ASN A 15 8.73 8.96 -1.16
CA ASN A 15 7.84 9.85 -0.40
C ASN A 15 7.22 10.88 -1.35
N LEU A 16 5.95 10.72 -1.67
CA LEU A 16 5.24 11.60 -2.60
C LEU A 16 5.23 13.07 -2.14
N TYR A 17 5.31 13.33 -0.83
CA TYR A 17 5.34 14.70 -0.29
C TYR A 17 6.68 15.44 -0.52
N GLU A 18 7.73 14.73 -0.89
CA GLU A 18 9.02 15.31 -1.24
C GLU A 18 9.14 15.63 -2.74
N LEU A 19 8.14 15.18 -3.53
CA LEU A 19 8.11 15.37 -4.97
C LEU A 19 7.24 16.59 -5.32
N GLN A 20 7.77 17.48 -6.16
CA GLN A 20 7.04 18.67 -6.63
C GLN A 20 6.05 18.33 -7.75
N THR A 21 6.44 17.42 -8.63
CA THR A 21 5.66 16.96 -9.80
C THR A 21 5.87 15.47 -10.00
N PHE A 22 4.97 14.85 -10.75
CA PHE A 22 5.05 13.45 -11.13
C PHE A 22 5.36 13.33 -12.62
N ASN A 23 6.53 12.79 -12.96
CA ASN A 23 6.90 12.50 -14.35
C ASN A 23 6.47 11.08 -14.71
N VAL A 24 5.59 10.94 -15.70
CA VAL A 24 5.04 9.63 -16.10
C VAL A 24 6.12 8.68 -16.62
N ASP A 25 7.08 9.16 -17.41
CA ASP A 25 8.13 8.31 -17.98
C ASP A 25 9.09 7.78 -16.90
N GLU A 26 9.42 8.62 -15.93
CA GLU A 26 10.23 8.22 -14.78
C GLU A 26 9.51 7.16 -13.94
N TRP A 27 8.25 7.41 -13.61
CA TRP A 27 7.43 6.45 -12.86
C TRP A 27 7.18 5.15 -13.64
N SER A 28 7.05 5.23 -14.97
CA SER A 28 6.92 4.05 -15.82
C SER A 28 8.15 3.14 -15.67
N LYS A 29 9.34 3.71 -15.66
CA LYS A 29 10.58 2.96 -15.44
C LYS A 29 10.63 2.36 -14.03
N ILE A 30 10.39 3.18 -13.00
CA ILE A 30 10.38 2.75 -11.58
C ILE A 30 9.42 1.56 -11.41
N ILE A 31 8.20 1.68 -11.89
CA ILE A 31 7.19 0.62 -11.74
C ILE A 31 7.52 -0.60 -12.60
N SER A 32 8.09 -0.42 -13.79
CA SER A 32 8.52 -1.55 -14.63
C SER A 32 9.60 -2.39 -13.99
N ASP A 33 10.57 -1.76 -13.34
CA ASP A 33 11.69 -2.42 -12.66
C ASP A 33 11.27 -3.08 -11.33
N ALA A 34 10.18 -2.64 -10.73
CA ALA A 34 9.67 -3.19 -9.47
C ALA A 34 8.97 -4.55 -9.68
N SER A 35 9.18 -5.50 -8.77
CA SER A 35 8.47 -6.79 -8.74
C SER A 35 7.12 -6.71 -8.04
N ALA A 36 6.92 -5.75 -7.17
CA ALA A 36 5.68 -5.51 -6.42
C ALA A 36 5.52 -4.02 -6.13
N VAL A 37 4.30 -3.59 -5.86
CA VAL A 37 3.97 -2.20 -5.49
C VAL A 37 3.28 -2.18 -4.13
N ILE A 38 3.69 -1.25 -3.29
CA ILE A 38 3.07 -1.04 -1.97
C ILE A 38 2.62 0.40 -1.85
N TYR A 39 1.33 0.61 -1.60
CA TYR A 39 0.81 1.91 -1.20
C TYR A 39 0.79 1.99 0.32
N GLN A 40 1.67 2.83 0.89
CA GLN A 40 1.71 3.09 2.32
C GLN A 40 1.20 4.50 2.62
N PHE A 41 0.15 4.60 3.47
CA PHE A 41 -0.46 5.88 3.82
C PHE A 41 -1.19 5.84 5.18
N PRO A 42 -1.32 6.96 5.89
CA PRO A 42 -2.24 7.07 7.01
C PRO A 42 -3.68 7.14 6.50
N PHE A 43 -4.60 6.42 7.14
CA PHE A 43 -6.00 6.39 6.75
C PHE A 43 -6.73 7.62 7.29
N TYR A 44 -7.02 8.56 6.41
CA TYR A 44 -7.72 9.79 6.75
C TYR A 44 -9.04 9.89 6.01
N TRP A 45 -10.12 10.25 6.76
CA TRP A 45 -11.44 10.46 6.19
C TRP A 45 -11.90 9.34 5.26
N MET A 46 -11.77 8.10 5.76
CA MET A 46 -12.16 6.86 5.08
C MET A 46 -11.39 6.58 3.78
N SER A 47 -10.22 7.20 3.58
CA SER A 47 -9.40 7.03 2.38
C SER A 47 -7.92 7.35 2.63
N ALA A 48 -7.12 7.33 1.56
CA ALA A 48 -5.75 7.86 1.58
C ALA A 48 -5.74 9.39 1.52
N PRO A 49 -4.63 10.03 1.95
CA PRO A 49 -4.39 11.43 1.67
C PRO A 49 -4.47 11.76 0.17
N SER A 50 -4.88 12.99 -0.15
CA SER A 50 -5.17 13.43 -1.52
C SER A 50 -4.00 13.27 -2.50
N LEU A 51 -2.75 13.32 -2.01
CA LEU A 51 -1.58 13.22 -2.87
C LEU A 51 -1.41 11.85 -3.51
N LEU A 52 -1.81 10.76 -2.84
CA LEU A 52 -1.82 9.43 -3.45
C LEU A 52 -2.85 9.37 -4.58
N LYS A 53 -4.04 9.99 -4.39
CA LYS A 53 -5.05 10.06 -5.46
C LYS A 53 -4.55 10.89 -6.63
N LYS A 54 -3.89 12.03 -6.36
CA LYS A 54 -3.27 12.84 -7.40
C LYS A 54 -2.23 12.04 -8.20
N TRP A 55 -1.35 11.30 -7.53
CA TRP A 55 -0.39 10.43 -8.20
C TRP A 55 -1.08 9.35 -9.06
N GLN A 56 -2.15 8.73 -8.55
CA GLN A 56 -2.94 7.77 -9.34
C GLN A 56 -3.53 8.41 -10.61
N ASP A 57 -4.07 9.62 -10.51
CA ASP A 57 -4.67 10.31 -11.64
C ASP A 57 -3.62 10.77 -12.68
N GLU A 58 -2.48 11.26 -12.22
CA GLU A 58 -1.44 11.84 -13.10
C GLU A 58 -0.46 10.79 -13.64
N VAL A 59 -0.26 9.68 -12.92
CA VAL A 59 0.72 8.65 -13.29
C VAL A 59 0.05 7.30 -13.55
N PHE A 60 -0.63 6.74 -12.55
CA PHE A 60 -1.14 5.38 -12.64
C PHE A 60 -2.19 5.21 -13.75
N THR A 61 -2.94 6.26 -14.08
CA THR A 61 -3.87 6.28 -15.22
C THR A 61 -3.17 5.87 -16.53
N PHE A 62 -1.95 6.33 -16.75
CA PHE A 62 -1.18 5.99 -17.97
C PHE A 62 -0.55 4.60 -17.87
N LEU A 63 -0.12 4.18 -16.68
CA LEU A 63 0.54 2.89 -16.46
C LEU A 63 -0.44 1.71 -16.40
N SER A 64 -1.67 1.94 -15.97
CA SER A 64 -2.67 0.91 -15.69
C SER A 64 -3.01 0.00 -16.90
N LYS A 65 -2.72 0.45 -18.11
CA LYS A 65 -2.96 -0.28 -19.37
C LYS A 65 -1.68 -0.81 -20.02
N THR A 66 -0.56 -0.74 -19.31
CA THR A 66 0.74 -1.16 -19.84
C THR A 66 1.21 -2.47 -19.17
N PRO A 67 2.15 -3.20 -19.78
CA PRO A 67 2.78 -4.36 -19.15
C PRO A 67 3.54 -4.02 -17.86
N ALA A 68 3.81 -2.73 -17.60
CA ALA A 68 4.56 -2.29 -16.42
C ALA A 68 3.91 -2.71 -15.09
N VAL A 69 2.58 -2.84 -15.05
CA VAL A 69 1.83 -3.18 -13.83
C VAL A 69 1.20 -4.57 -13.87
N ALA A 70 0.98 -5.15 -15.05
CA ALA A 70 0.25 -6.41 -15.21
C ALA A 70 0.93 -7.56 -14.46
N GLY A 71 0.14 -8.31 -13.69
CA GLY A 71 0.59 -9.46 -12.89
C GLY A 71 1.36 -9.10 -11.63
N LYS A 72 1.70 -7.82 -11.39
CA LYS A 72 2.44 -7.42 -10.19
C LYS A 72 1.55 -7.37 -8.95
N PRO A 73 2.04 -7.85 -7.79
CA PRO A 73 1.32 -7.70 -6.53
C PRO A 73 1.16 -6.22 -6.16
N LEU A 74 -0.04 -5.84 -5.70
CA LEU A 74 -0.30 -4.57 -5.05
C LEU A 74 -0.77 -4.81 -3.61
N THR A 75 -0.06 -4.24 -2.65
CA THR A 75 -0.39 -4.28 -1.22
C THR A 75 -0.69 -2.87 -0.71
N VAL A 76 -1.71 -2.72 0.11
CA VAL A 76 -1.92 -1.50 0.91
C VAL A 76 -1.41 -1.73 2.33
N VAL A 77 -0.64 -0.78 2.84
CA VAL A 77 -0.20 -0.70 4.23
C VAL A 77 -0.70 0.61 4.82
N THR A 78 -1.53 0.54 5.85
CA THR A 78 -2.17 1.75 6.40
C THR A 78 -2.30 1.71 7.91
N THR A 79 -2.42 2.89 8.51
CA THR A 79 -2.64 3.07 9.94
C THR A 79 -3.97 3.78 10.17
N THR A 80 -4.71 3.41 11.20
CA THR A 80 -5.97 4.05 11.58
C THR A 80 -5.92 4.61 12.98
N GLY A 81 -6.59 5.73 13.25
CA GLY A 81 -6.72 6.29 14.60
C GLY A 81 -7.55 5.40 15.53
N SER A 82 -8.62 4.79 14.99
CA SER A 82 -9.55 3.94 15.75
C SER A 82 -9.09 2.49 15.80
N GLU A 83 -9.59 1.76 16.81
CA GLU A 83 -9.36 0.34 17.01
C GLU A 83 -10.06 -0.51 15.93
N PHE A 84 -9.69 -1.78 15.83
CA PHE A 84 -10.24 -2.77 14.92
C PHE A 84 -11.77 -2.85 14.97
N ASP A 85 -12.36 -2.86 16.17
CA ASP A 85 -13.81 -2.99 16.36
C ASP A 85 -14.61 -1.82 15.75
N ALA A 86 -13.98 -0.65 15.56
CA ALA A 86 -14.62 0.45 14.87
C ALA A 86 -14.83 0.17 13.37
N TYR A 87 -14.00 -0.70 12.77
CA TYR A 87 -14.00 -1.04 11.34
C TYR A 87 -14.54 -2.45 11.08
N ARG A 88 -15.56 -2.83 11.79
CA ARG A 88 -16.30 -4.07 11.62
C ARG A 88 -17.75 -3.80 11.22
N SER A 89 -18.41 -4.82 10.68
CA SER A 89 -19.87 -4.77 10.52
C SER A 89 -20.51 -4.52 11.90
N GLY A 90 -21.33 -3.48 11.99
CA GLY A 90 -21.91 -3.02 13.26
C GLY A 90 -20.97 -2.17 14.13
N GLY A 91 -19.72 -1.95 13.73
CA GLY A 91 -18.82 -1.00 14.39
C GLY A 91 -19.22 0.46 14.15
N ARG A 92 -18.70 1.37 14.96
CA ARG A 92 -19.10 2.81 14.93
C ARG A 92 -18.85 3.53 13.60
N ASN A 93 -17.88 3.06 12.78
CA ASN A 93 -17.60 3.65 11.48
C ASN A 93 -18.53 3.10 10.37
N GLY A 94 -19.35 2.10 10.66
CA GLY A 94 -20.36 1.56 9.76
C GLY A 94 -19.84 0.68 8.62
N PHE A 95 -18.53 0.64 8.38
CA PHE A 95 -17.88 -0.09 7.31
C PHE A 95 -16.63 -0.83 7.80
N THR A 96 -16.36 -1.97 7.19
CA THR A 96 -15.10 -2.70 7.39
C THR A 96 -13.95 -2.04 6.62
N MET A 97 -12.70 -2.29 7.02
CA MET A 97 -11.55 -1.81 6.24
C MET A 97 -11.52 -2.39 4.84
N ASP A 98 -11.95 -3.63 4.65
CA ASP A 98 -12.01 -4.23 3.31
C ASP A 98 -12.98 -3.49 2.39
N GLU A 99 -14.12 -3.02 2.91
CA GLU A 99 -15.05 -2.19 2.14
C GLU A 99 -14.45 -0.82 1.82
N LEU A 100 -13.78 -0.20 2.78
CA LEU A 100 -13.17 1.13 2.61
C LEU A 100 -11.93 1.11 1.68
N LEU A 101 -11.25 -0.04 1.54
CA LEU A 101 -10.12 -0.21 0.62
C LEU A 101 -10.53 -0.71 -0.78
N ARG A 102 -11.81 -0.92 -1.05
CA ARG A 102 -12.34 -1.33 -2.36
C ARG A 102 -11.85 -0.49 -3.54
N PRO A 103 -11.70 0.84 -3.46
CA PRO A 103 -11.17 1.63 -4.57
C PRO A 103 -9.76 1.18 -5.02
N TYR A 104 -8.90 0.82 -4.08
CA TYR A 104 -7.53 0.34 -4.38
C TYR A 104 -7.54 -1.08 -4.93
N GLN A 105 -8.36 -1.95 -4.37
CA GLN A 105 -8.58 -3.31 -4.88
C GLN A 105 -9.15 -3.25 -6.31
N GLY A 106 -10.16 -2.41 -6.53
CA GLY A 106 -10.77 -2.22 -7.85
C GLY A 106 -9.76 -1.71 -8.88
N SER A 107 -8.90 -0.76 -8.49
CA SER A 107 -7.82 -0.25 -9.35
C SER A 107 -6.80 -1.33 -9.69
N ALA A 108 -6.41 -2.16 -8.72
CA ALA A 108 -5.51 -3.29 -8.95
C ALA A 108 -6.11 -4.27 -9.97
N ILE A 109 -7.33 -4.73 -9.74
CA ILE A 109 -8.02 -5.67 -10.62
C ILE A 109 -8.18 -5.07 -12.04
N HIS A 110 -8.59 -3.81 -12.13
CA HIS A 110 -8.79 -3.13 -13.44
C HIS A 110 -7.49 -3.03 -14.26
N SER A 111 -6.35 -2.85 -13.59
CA SER A 111 -5.03 -2.76 -14.23
C SER A 111 -4.32 -4.11 -14.41
N GLY A 112 -4.97 -5.22 -14.05
CA GLY A 112 -4.38 -6.56 -14.15
C GLY A 112 -3.30 -6.85 -13.09
N MET A 113 -3.25 -6.06 -12.01
CA MET A 113 -2.40 -6.35 -10.86
C MET A 113 -3.04 -7.39 -9.95
N VAL A 114 -2.23 -8.05 -9.13
CA VAL A 114 -2.67 -9.05 -8.15
C VAL A 114 -2.85 -8.38 -6.78
N TRP A 115 -4.11 -8.15 -6.39
CA TRP A 115 -4.42 -7.59 -5.08
C TRP A 115 -3.98 -8.53 -3.96
N GLN A 116 -3.21 -7.98 -3.02
CA GLN A 116 -2.76 -8.69 -1.83
C GLN A 116 -3.56 -8.24 -0.60
N THR A 117 -3.66 -9.11 0.39
CA THR A 117 -4.28 -8.77 1.68
C THR A 117 -3.61 -7.53 2.28
N PRO A 118 -4.37 -6.46 2.57
CA PRO A 118 -3.82 -5.25 3.14
C PRO A 118 -3.27 -5.47 4.56
N ILE A 119 -2.31 -4.65 4.94
CA ILE A 119 -1.81 -4.55 6.32
C ILE A 119 -2.40 -3.29 6.93
N VAL A 120 -3.21 -3.47 7.96
CA VAL A 120 -3.87 -2.36 8.66
C VAL A 120 -3.41 -2.35 10.11
N VAL A 121 -2.80 -1.25 10.54
CA VAL A 121 -2.41 -1.03 11.94
C VAL A 121 -3.46 -0.15 12.59
N TYR A 122 -4.26 -0.76 13.45
CA TYR A 122 -5.37 -0.09 14.13
C TYR A 122 -4.92 0.60 15.41
N GLY A 123 -5.73 1.57 15.89
CA GLY A 123 -5.63 2.13 17.22
C GLY A 123 -4.48 3.10 17.45
N MET A 124 -4.04 3.84 16.42
CA MET A 124 -2.99 4.86 16.58
C MET A 124 -3.42 6.04 17.46
N GLY A 125 -4.70 6.20 17.72
CA GLY A 125 -5.25 7.18 18.66
C GLY A 125 -5.48 6.64 20.08
N THR A 126 -4.95 5.47 20.42
CA THR A 126 -5.16 4.81 21.73
C THR A 126 -3.88 4.74 22.56
N ALA A 127 -4.00 4.30 23.81
CA ALA A 127 -2.85 4.07 24.68
C ALA A 127 -1.92 2.95 24.16
N ASP A 128 -2.46 2.01 23.38
CA ASP A 128 -1.73 0.87 22.82
C ASP A 128 -1.02 1.20 21.49
N ALA A 129 -1.03 2.44 21.03
CA ALA A 129 -0.46 2.84 19.75
C ALA A 129 0.99 2.37 19.55
N GLY A 130 1.82 2.48 20.60
CA GLY A 130 3.22 2.04 20.55
C GLY A 130 3.37 0.53 20.32
N LYS A 131 2.54 -0.28 20.96
CA LYS A 131 2.49 -1.73 20.76
C LYS A 131 1.98 -2.06 19.35
N ASN A 132 0.87 -1.47 18.98
CA ASN A 132 0.21 -1.74 17.69
C ASN A 132 1.13 -1.41 16.50
N ILE A 133 1.85 -0.28 16.57
CA ILE A 133 2.80 0.09 15.50
C ILE A 133 3.99 -0.86 15.43
N ALA A 134 4.48 -1.38 16.57
CA ALA A 134 5.59 -2.34 16.59
C ALA A 134 5.18 -3.68 15.96
N GLU A 135 3.99 -4.19 16.32
CA GLU A 135 3.44 -5.43 15.74
C GLU A 135 3.15 -5.26 14.24
N GLY A 136 2.58 -4.11 13.84
CA GLY A 136 2.34 -3.79 12.43
C GLY A 136 3.63 -3.65 11.62
N ALA A 137 4.65 -3.06 12.19
CA ALA A 137 5.98 -2.93 11.58
C ALA A 137 6.61 -4.32 11.32
N ASN A 138 6.51 -5.24 12.27
CA ASN A 138 6.99 -6.60 12.12
C ASN A 138 6.21 -7.34 11.01
N THR A 139 4.89 -7.24 11.01
CA THR A 139 4.03 -7.84 9.96
C THR A 139 4.38 -7.28 8.58
N TYR A 140 4.63 -5.98 8.50
CA TYR A 140 5.00 -5.32 7.26
C TYR A 140 6.36 -5.83 6.75
N ARG A 141 7.37 -5.89 7.62
CA ARG A 141 8.69 -6.43 7.27
C ARG A 141 8.61 -7.86 6.74
N GLN A 142 7.92 -8.74 7.45
CA GLN A 142 7.71 -10.12 7.01
C GLN A 142 7.06 -10.22 5.62
N ARG A 143 6.05 -9.37 5.36
CA ARG A 143 5.40 -9.32 4.04
C ARG A 143 6.37 -8.88 2.95
N VAL A 144 7.20 -7.87 3.19
CA VAL A 144 8.19 -7.40 2.21
C VAL A 144 9.24 -8.47 1.95
N GLU A 145 9.77 -9.12 2.98
CA GLU A 145 10.73 -10.23 2.84
C GLU A 145 10.14 -11.41 2.04
N MET A 146 8.85 -11.71 2.23
CA MET A 146 8.15 -12.72 1.40
C MET A 146 8.08 -12.30 -0.07
N LEU A 147 7.75 -11.04 -0.36
CA LEU A 147 7.68 -10.51 -1.73
C LEU A 147 9.06 -10.57 -2.41
N VAL A 148 10.12 -10.16 -1.74
CA VAL A 148 11.50 -10.24 -2.22
C VAL A 148 11.90 -11.69 -2.52
N ASN A 149 11.68 -12.62 -1.58
CA ASN A 149 12.02 -14.02 -1.75
C ASN A 149 11.27 -14.68 -2.91
N SER A 150 9.99 -14.34 -3.09
CA SER A 150 9.19 -14.88 -4.20
C SER A 150 9.66 -14.35 -5.55
N SER A 151 10.02 -13.08 -5.63
CA SER A 151 10.61 -12.48 -6.83
C SER A 151 11.93 -13.15 -7.21
N ASN A 152 12.82 -13.35 -6.24
CA ASN A 152 14.12 -14.01 -6.43
C ASN A 152 14.00 -15.49 -6.85
N ALA A 153 12.93 -16.17 -6.43
CA ALA A 153 12.62 -17.54 -6.83
C ALA A 153 11.97 -17.66 -8.23
N GLY A 154 11.73 -16.55 -8.93
CA GLY A 154 11.08 -16.54 -10.24
C GLY A 154 9.60 -16.96 -10.21
N ASN A 155 8.95 -16.92 -9.06
CA ASN A 155 7.54 -17.25 -8.92
C ASN A 155 6.68 -16.11 -9.50
N ASN A 156 5.81 -16.45 -10.45
CA ASN A 156 4.73 -15.56 -10.90
C ASN A 156 3.61 -15.56 -9.84
N TRP A 157 3.05 -14.41 -9.57
CA TRP A 157 1.95 -14.16 -8.61
C TRP A 157 0.59 -14.56 -9.15
#